data_3e283fd3d0861a062e9bf3d1a32cd190
#
_entry.id   3e283fd3d0861a062e9bf3d1a32cd190
#
_cell.length_a   1.000
_cell.length_b   1.000
_cell.length_c   1.000
_cell.angle_alpha   90.00
_cell.angle_beta   90.00
_cell.angle_gamma   90.00
#
_symmetry.space_group_name_H-M   'P 1'
#
loop_
_entity.id
_entity.type
_entity.pdbx_description
1 polymer ?
#
loop_
_entity_poly.entity_id
_entity_poly.type
_entity_poly.pdbx_seq_one_letter_code
_entity_poly.pdbx_strand_id
1 'polypeptide(L)'
;GYTSRTVAQNPPYNFNTEHTWPQSNFGEAEPMKSDLYHLFPTDITANSMRANYPFGKAISNVTWQVGGSKLGNNSSGQLIFEPRDVHKGDVSRSMFYFITRYPVNYGGFFTQTQESVFREWNKFDTVGVVESNRNNAIALLQLKRNPYIDHPEFVDRIYSFATSNTRPTFAELNVLPIKVEFDSTNISEFTTQQIFFANSGT
;
A
#
# COMPACT_ATOMS: atom_id res chain seq x y z
N GLY A 1 11.45 -24.14 -1.11
CA GLY A 1 10.16 -23.57 -1.47
C GLY A 1 9.05 -24.62 -1.52
N TYR A 2 7.83 -24.19 -1.56
CA TYR A 2 6.65 -25.06 -1.72
C TYR A 2 6.21 -25.09 -3.19
N THR A 3 5.62 -26.21 -3.61
CA THR A 3 5.31 -26.50 -5.02
C THR A 3 3.81 -26.38 -5.34
N SER A 4 2.97 -26.23 -4.34
CA SER A 4 1.53 -26.04 -4.52
C SER A 4 0.91 -25.29 -3.32
N ARG A 5 -0.32 -24.78 -3.52
CA ARG A 5 -1.10 -24.15 -2.46
C ARG A 5 -1.31 -25.08 -1.26
N THR A 6 -1.64 -26.33 -1.52
CA THR A 6 -1.84 -27.32 -0.45
C THR A 6 -0.58 -27.52 0.39
N VAL A 7 0.58 -27.59 -0.23
CA VAL A 7 1.87 -27.69 0.47
C VAL A 7 2.14 -26.43 1.29
N ALA A 8 1.87 -25.25 0.71
CA ALA A 8 2.07 -23.98 1.41
C ALA A 8 1.17 -23.81 2.65
N GLN A 9 -0.07 -24.34 2.59
CA GLN A 9 -1.06 -24.20 3.68
C GLN A 9 -0.87 -25.20 4.84
N ASN A 10 -0.03 -26.21 4.67
CA ASN A 10 0.21 -27.22 5.70
C ASN A 10 1.61 -27.05 6.32
N PRO A 11 1.83 -27.66 7.53
CA PRO A 11 3.16 -27.69 8.14
C PRO A 11 4.23 -28.21 7.17
N PRO A 12 5.44 -27.69 7.20
CA PRO A 12 5.94 -26.67 8.15
C PRO A 12 5.65 -25.21 7.74
N TYR A 13 4.97 -24.97 6.64
CA TYR A 13 4.85 -23.61 6.09
C TYR A 13 3.69 -22.81 6.70
N ASN A 14 2.49 -23.38 6.82
CA ASN A 14 1.29 -22.75 7.39
C ASN A 14 0.94 -21.39 6.76
N PHE A 15 1.14 -21.24 5.45
CA PHE A 15 0.81 -20.01 4.72
C PHE A 15 -0.59 -20.05 4.11
N ASN A 16 -1.23 -18.88 4.13
CA ASN A 16 -2.43 -18.61 3.38
C ASN A 16 -2.19 -17.42 2.42
N THR A 17 -3.15 -17.15 1.55
CA THR A 17 -3.12 -15.96 0.69
C THR A 17 -3.90 -14.84 1.36
N GLU A 18 -3.21 -13.79 1.71
CA GLU A 18 -3.81 -12.52 2.17
C GLU A 18 -4.15 -11.65 0.97
N HIS A 19 -5.38 -11.15 0.93
CA HIS A 19 -5.81 -10.08 0.06
C HIS A 19 -5.77 -8.78 0.86
N THR A 20 -4.84 -7.86 0.58
CA THR A 20 -4.75 -6.61 1.33
C THR A 20 -6.03 -5.79 1.25
N TRP A 21 -6.70 -5.79 0.09
CA TRP A 21 -8.10 -5.36 0.00
C TRP A 21 -9.00 -6.58 0.14
N PRO A 22 -9.88 -6.65 1.16
CA PRO A 22 -10.67 -7.85 1.43
C PRO A 22 -11.56 -8.25 0.27
N GLN A 23 -11.57 -9.53 -0.07
CA GLN A 23 -12.35 -10.06 -1.18
C GLN A 23 -13.85 -9.78 -1.04
N SER A 24 -14.38 -9.83 0.20
CA SER A 24 -15.78 -9.55 0.48
C SER A 24 -16.23 -8.15 0.05
N ASN A 25 -15.31 -7.17 0.04
CA ASN A 25 -15.65 -5.80 -0.30
C ASN A 25 -15.94 -5.59 -1.79
N PHE A 26 -15.38 -6.44 -2.67
CA PHE A 26 -15.64 -6.40 -4.12
C PHE A 26 -16.36 -7.64 -4.65
N GLY A 27 -16.99 -8.43 -3.76
CA GLY A 27 -17.78 -9.61 -4.12
C GLY A 27 -16.98 -10.72 -4.79
N GLU A 28 -15.70 -10.84 -4.47
CA GLU A 28 -14.76 -11.80 -5.07
C GLU A 28 -14.65 -11.72 -6.60
N ALA A 29 -14.96 -10.57 -7.19
CA ALA A 29 -14.98 -10.38 -8.63
C ALA A 29 -13.58 -10.38 -9.25
N GLU A 30 -13.47 -10.96 -10.44
CA GLU A 30 -12.28 -10.83 -11.28
C GLU A 30 -12.29 -9.46 -12.02
N PRO A 31 -11.15 -8.90 -12.36
CA PRO A 31 -9.78 -9.40 -12.18
C PRO A 31 -9.17 -9.12 -10.79
N MET A 32 -9.89 -8.47 -9.90
CA MET A 32 -9.42 -8.06 -8.58
C MET A 32 -8.99 -9.26 -7.73
N LYS A 33 -9.77 -10.35 -7.75
CA LYS A 33 -9.51 -11.55 -6.94
C LYS A 33 -8.17 -12.21 -7.24
N SER A 34 -7.74 -12.19 -8.49
CA SER A 34 -6.50 -12.84 -8.95
C SER A 34 -5.33 -11.87 -9.17
N ASP A 35 -5.50 -10.57 -8.91
CA ASP A 35 -4.44 -9.60 -9.10
C ASP A 35 -3.34 -9.76 -8.05
N LEU A 36 -2.17 -10.23 -8.50
CA LEU A 36 -1.05 -10.59 -7.62
C LEU A 36 -0.48 -9.40 -6.84
N TYR A 37 -0.72 -8.15 -7.27
CA TYR A 37 -0.16 -6.98 -6.60
C TYR A 37 -0.75 -6.71 -5.22
N HIS A 38 -1.90 -7.27 -4.91
CA HIS A 38 -2.49 -7.18 -3.57
C HIS A 38 -2.63 -8.53 -2.85
N LEU A 39 -1.97 -9.58 -3.37
CA LEU A 39 -1.94 -10.92 -2.79
C LEU A 39 -0.60 -11.19 -2.13
N PHE A 40 -0.58 -11.54 -0.86
CA PHE A 40 0.65 -11.85 -0.15
C PHE A 40 0.57 -13.21 0.55
N PRO A 41 1.67 -14.00 0.56
CA PRO A 41 1.75 -15.16 1.42
C PRO A 41 1.83 -14.69 2.87
N THR A 42 0.94 -15.19 3.71
CA THR A 42 0.81 -14.78 5.10
C THR A 42 0.61 -16.00 5.98
N ASP A 43 1.14 -15.97 7.22
CA ASP A 43 0.83 -16.98 8.22
C ASP A 43 -0.69 -17.12 8.40
N ILE A 44 -1.18 -18.36 8.46
CA ILE A 44 -2.62 -18.65 8.48
C ILE A 44 -3.31 -18.05 9.70
N THR A 45 -2.63 -18.00 10.86
CA THR A 45 -3.16 -17.40 12.07
C THR A 45 -3.23 -15.88 11.94
N ALA A 46 -2.16 -15.26 11.45
CA ALA A 46 -2.13 -13.82 11.22
C ALA A 46 -3.21 -13.38 10.22
N ASN A 47 -3.41 -14.15 9.14
CA ASN A 47 -4.48 -13.90 8.17
C ASN A 47 -5.87 -14.03 8.80
N SER A 48 -6.08 -15.03 9.63
CA SER A 48 -7.34 -15.22 10.36
C SER A 48 -7.61 -14.08 11.34
N MET A 49 -6.59 -13.59 12.04
CA MET A 49 -6.72 -12.46 12.96
C MET A 49 -6.95 -11.14 12.23
N ARG A 50 -6.33 -10.96 11.07
CA ARG A 50 -6.58 -9.80 10.22
C ARG A 50 -8.01 -9.78 9.70
N ALA A 51 -8.58 -10.93 9.35
CA ALA A 51 -9.94 -11.04 8.81
C ALA A 51 -10.22 -9.99 7.71
N ASN A 52 -11.25 -9.16 7.87
CA ASN A 52 -11.56 -8.02 7.00
C ASN A 52 -11.34 -6.66 7.66
N TYR A 53 -10.62 -6.64 8.80
CA TYR A 53 -10.35 -5.40 9.49
C TYR A 53 -9.45 -4.48 8.65
N PRO A 54 -9.69 -3.17 8.63
CA PRO A 54 -8.81 -2.25 7.93
C PRO A 54 -7.41 -2.25 8.53
N PHE A 55 -6.42 -1.97 7.69
CA PHE A 55 -5.08 -1.72 8.17
C PHE A 55 -4.97 -0.34 8.82
N GLY A 56 -4.16 -0.24 9.87
CA GLY A 56 -3.95 1.01 10.60
C GLY A 56 -2.99 0.84 11.76
N LYS A 57 -2.84 1.87 12.59
CA LYS A 57 -2.00 1.85 13.81
C LYS A 57 -2.83 1.39 15.01
N ALA A 58 -2.50 0.23 15.59
CA ALA A 58 -3.10 -0.31 16.81
C ALA A 58 -2.46 0.33 18.05
N ILE A 59 -3.14 1.30 18.63
CA ILE A 59 -2.61 2.10 19.75
C ILE A 59 -3.22 1.75 21.12
N SER A 60 -4.33 1.04 21.14
CA SER A 60 -5.02 0.65 22.36
C SER A 60 -5.77 -0.67 22.20
N ASN A 61 -6.20 -1.28 23.31
CA ASN A 61 -6.96 -2.52 23.34
C ASN A 61 -6.40 -3.61 22.43
N VAL A 62 -5.06 -3.80 22.46
CA VAL A 62 -4.40 -4.84 21.67
C VAL A 62 -4.81 -6.21 22.20
N THR A 63 -5.60 -6.94 21.41
CA THR A 63 -6.13 -8.26 21.74
C THR A 63 -5.28 -9.40 21.20
N TRP A 64 -4.46 -9.14 20.20
CA TRP A 64 -3.53 -10.09 19.61
C TRP A 64 -2.26 -9.39 19.11
N GLN A 65 -1.10 -10.02 19.39
CA GLN A 65 0.19 -9.53 18.91
C GLN A 65 1.16 -10.69 18.71
N VAL A 66 1.63 -10.89 17.47
CA VAL A 66 2.62 -11.92 17.13
C VAL A 66 3.51 -11.43 16.00
N GLY A 67 4.82 -11.68 16.09
CA GLY A 67 5.78 -11.37 15.04
C GLY A 67 5.83 -9.89 14.61
N GLY A 68 5.45 -8.99 15.51
CA GLY A 68 5.37 -7.55 15.25
C GLY A 68 4.02 -7.07 14.70
N SER A 69 3.14 -7.99 14.26
CA SER A 69 1.78 -7.65 13.84
C SER A 69 0.83 -7.60 15.04
N LYS A 70 -0.19 -6.74 14.98
CA LYS A 70 -1.14 -6.50 16.09
C LYS A 70 -2.57 -6.39 15.58
N LEU A 71 -3.51 -6.85 16.40
CA LEU A 71 -4.93 -6.52 16.29
C LEU A 71 -5.32 -5.68 17.50
N GLY A 72 -5.84 -4.49 17.27
CA GLY A 72 -6.20 -3.55 18.35
C GLY A 72 -6.95 -2.34 17.80
N ASN A 73 -7.20 -1.36 18.65
CA ASN A 73 -7.97 -0.19 18.26
C ASN A 73 -7.06 0.97 17.84
N ASN A 74 -7.48 1.70 16.80
CA ASN A 74 -6.89 2.99 16.43
C ASN A 74 -7.35 4.13 17.36
N SER A 75 -6.95 5.37 17.06
CA SER A 75 -7.29 6.56 17.86
C SER A 75 -8.79 6.88 17.94
N SER A 76 -9.58 6.40 16.97
CA SER A 76 -11.05 6.56 16.98
C SER A 76 -11.80 5.38 17.62
N GLY A 77 -11.08 4.40 18.17
CA GLY A 77 -11.67 3.21 18.77
C GLY A 77 -12.07 2.12 17.78
N GLN A 78 -11.76 2.29 16.49
CA GLN A 78 -12.04 1.27 15.47
C GLN A 78 -11.03 0.14 15.57
N LEU A 79 -11.52 -1.11 15.52
CA LEU A 79 -10.66 -2.29 15.46
C LEU A 79 -9.96 -2.36 14.10
N ILE A 80 -8.64 -2.46 14.14
CA ILE A 80 -7.76 -2.46 12.97
C ILE A 80 -6.65 -3.50 13.12
N PHE A 81 -6.05 -3.88 12.01
CA PHE A 81 -4.85 -4.71 11.98
C PHE A 81 -3.63 -3.87 11.61
N GLU A 82 -2.61 -3.92 12.43
CA GLU A 82 -1.31 -3.32 12.16
C GLU A 82 -0.32 -4.42 11.74
N PRO A 83 0.20 -4.40 10.50
CA PRO A 83 1.22 -5.35 10.07
C PRO A 83 2.57 -5.04 10.73
N ARG A 84 3.44 -6.05 10.78
CA ARG A 84 4.84 -5.85 11.22
C ARG A 84 5.54 -4.77 10.40
N ASP A 85 6.54 -4.11 10.98
CA ASP A 85 7.18 -2.94 10.42
C ASP A 85 7.71 -3.13 8.99
N VAL A 86 8.39 -4.25 8.73
CA VAL A 86 8.96 -4.60 7.42
C VAL A 86 7.93 -5.00 6.34
N HIS A 87 6.65 -4.83 6.61
CA HIS A 87 5.56 -5.11 5.67
C HIS A 87 4.58 -3.93 5.54
N LYS A 88 4.84 -2.85 6.27
CA LYS A 88 3.98 -1.65 6.26
C LYS A 88 3.99 -0.95 4.90
N GLY A 89 5.17 -0.81 4.31
CA GLY A 89 5.35 -0.25 2.99
C GLY A 89 4.71 -1.10 1.89
N ASP A 90 4.95 -2.42 1.92
CA ASP A 90 4.34 -3.37 0.98
C ASP A 90 2.81 -3.25 0.97
N VAL A 91 2.19 -3.25 2.16
CA VAL A 91 0.74 -3.08 2.30
C VAL A 91 0.30 -1.73 1.74
N SER A 92 1.00 -0.65 2.07
CA SER A 92 0.65 0.70 1.62
C SER A 92 0.67 0.81 0.09
N ARG A 93 1.75 0.38 -0.54
CA ARG A 93 1.91 0.40 -2.00
C ARG A 93 0.93 -0.52 -2.71
N SER A 94 0.56 -1.61 -2.07
CA SER A 94 -0.50 -2.51 -2.55
C SER A 94 -1.89 -1.85 -2.50
N MET A 95 -2.20 -1.14 -1.42
CA MET A 95 -3.47 -0.42 -1.24
C MET A 95 -3.59 0.75 -2.21
N PHE A 96 -2.52 1.54 -2.41
CA PHE A 96 -2.48 2.61 -3.40
C PHE A 96 -2.64 2.07 -4.83
N TYR A 97 -1.98 0.95 -5.14
CA TYR A 97 -2.17 0.27 -6.42
C TYR A 97 -3.63 -0.13 -6.63
N PHE A 98 -4.22 -0.79 -5.65
CA PHE A 98 -5.59 -1.31 -5.79
C PHE A 98 -6.60 -0.19 -6.06
N ILE A 99 -6.60 0.88 -5.27
CA ILE A 99 -7.55 1.99 -5.45
C ILE A 99 -7.30 2.76 -6.76
N THR A 100 -6.06 2.80 -7.24
CA THR A 100 -5.72 3.43 -8.53
C THR A 100 -6.14 2.56 -9.70
N ARG A 101 -5.89 1.26 -9.61
CA ARG A 101 -6.19 0.30 -10.68
C ARG A 101 -7.67 0.03 -10.82
N TYR A 102 -8.36 0.02 -9.68
CA TYR A 102 -9.80 -0.22 -9.57
C TYR A 102 -10.44 0.99 -8.86
N PRO A 103 -10.77 2.05 -9.61
CA PRO A 103 -11.11 3.35 -9.04
C PRO A 103 -12.52 3.38 -8.41
N VAL A 104 -12.91 2.29 -7.79
CA VAL A 104 -14.13 2.15 -6.99
C VAL A 104 -13.71 1.86 -5.56
N ASN A 105 -14.03 2.78 -4.64
CA ASN A 105 -13.82 2.55 -3.22
C ASN A 105 -14.88 1.59 -2.69
N TYR A 106 -14.68 0.31 -2.97
CA TYR A 106 -15.62 -0.75 -2.61
C TYR A 106 -15.94 -0.73 -1.11
N GLY A 107 -17.23 -0.54 -0.77
CA GLY A 107 -17.70 -0.48 0.60
C GLY A 107 -17.17 0.69 1.43
N GLY A 108 -16.56 1.70 0.82
CA GLY A 108 -15.92 2.80 1.55
C GLY A 108 -14.72 2.34 2.39
N PHE A 109 -14.10 1.23 1.99
CA PHE A 109 -13.04 0.59 2.77
C PHE A 109 -11.77 1.44 2.91
N PHE A 110 -11.43 2.19 1.86
CA PHE A 110 -10.26 3.08 1.86
C PHE A 110 -10.67 4.47 2.35
N THR A 111 -10.27 4.82 3.57
CA THR A 111 -10.62 6.10 4.22
C THR A 111 -9.45 7.08 4.23
N GLN A 112 -9.73 8.38 4.45
CA GLN A 112 -8.67 9.38 4.64
C GLN A 112 -7.75 9.05 5.82
N THR A 113 -8.29 8.47 6.89
CA THR A 113 -7.49 8.06 8.05
C THR A 113 -6.51 6.97 7.66
N GLN A 114 -6.95 5.97 6.90
CA GLN A 114 -6.06 4.93 6.38
C GLN A 114 -5.04 5.50 5.39
N GLU A 115 -5.47 6.38 4.49
CA GLU A 115 -4.57 7.03 3.53
C GLU A 115 -3.42 7.74 4.24
N SER A 116 -3.69 8.50 5.30
CA SER A 116 -2.66 9.17 6.09
C SER A 116 -1.66 8.18 6.68
N VAL A 117 -2.14 7.07 7.24
CA VAL A 117 -1.28 6.00 7.77
C VAL A 117 -0.45 5.34 6.66
N PHE A 118 -1.05 5.06 5.51
CA PHE A 118 -0.33 4.44 4.40
C PHE A 118 0.74 5.37 3.80
N ARG A 119 0.50 6.67 3.74
CA ARG A 119 1.53 7.65 3.32
C ARG A 119 2.72 7.66 4.28
N GLU A 120 2.48 7.58 5.60
CA GLU A 120 3.55 7.44 6.58
C GLU A 120 4.31 6.11 6.40
N TRP A 121 3.60 5.01 6.24
CA TRP A 121 4.21 3.69 6.08
C TRP A 121 5.00 3.55 4.78
N ASN A 122 4.55 4.16 3.68
CA ASN A 122 5.29 4.20 2.42
C ASN A 122 6.67 4.87 2.57
N LYS A 123 6.77 5.89 3.45
CA LYS A 123 8.04 6.57 3.76
C LYS A 123 8.87 5.82 4.80
N PHE A 124 8.21 5.16 5.74
CA PHE A 124 8.87 4.43 6.82
C PHE A 124 9.52 3.12 6.33
N ASP A 125 8.78 2.34 5.57
CA ASP A 125 9.22 1.05 5.02
C ASP A 125 9.42 1.20 3.50
N THR A 126 10.62 1.62 3.13
CA THR A 126 10.99 1.93 1.75
C THR A 126 11.11 0.66 0.91
N VAL A 127 10.97 0.81 -0.41
CA VAL A 127 11.05 -0.31 -1.35
C VAL A 127 12.39 -1.03 -1.24
N GLY A 128 12.34 -2.30 -0.84
CA GLY A 128 13.48 -3.17 -0.75
C GLY A 128 13.68 -4.05 -2.00
N VAL A 129 14.82 -4.73 -2.05
CA VAL A 129 15.18 -5.62 -3.18
C VAL A 129 14.14 -6.74 -3.36
N VAL A 130 13.60 -7.29 -2.28
CA VAL A 130 12.61 -8.37 -2.33
C VAL A 130 11.32 -7.91 -2.99
N GLU A 131 10.81 -6.73 -2.59
CA GLU A 131 9.60 -6.14 -3.16
C GLU A 131 9.81 -5.76 -4.64
N SER A 132 10.94 -5.17 -4.96
CA SER A 132 11.32 -4.82 -6.35
C SER A 132 11.38 -6.06 -7.25
N ASN A 133 12.02 -7.13 -6.78
CA ASN A 133 12.09 -8.40 -7.51
C ASN A 133 10.69 -9.04 -7.67
N ARG A 134 9.85 -8.94 -6.65
CA ARG A 134 8.45 -9.38 -6.73
C ARG A 134 7.68 -8.59 -7.79
N ASN A 135 7.84 -7.26 -7.85
CA ASN A 135 7.25 -6.41 -8.88
C ASN A 135 7.67 -6.85 -10.29
N ASN A 136 8.96 -7.14 -10.48
CA ASN A 136 9.49 -7.67 -11.74
C ASN A 136 8.87 -9.02 -12.13
N ALA A 137 8.78 -9.95 -11.18
CA ALA A 137 8.21 -11.28 -11.43
C ALA A 137 6.70 -11.22 -11.79
N ILE A 138 5.93 -10.40 -11.08
CA ILE A 138 4.51 -10.21 -11.36
C ILE A 138 4.30 -9.54 -12.73
N ALA A 139 5.15 -8.58 -13.08
CA ALA A 139 5.08 -7.89 -14.38
C ALA A 139 5.21 -8.84 -15.56
N LEU A 140 6.03 -9.88 -15.45
CA LEU A 140 6.15 -10.92 -16.48
C LEU A 140 4.87 -11.76 -16.64
N LEU A 141 4.09 -11.90 -15.57
CA LEU A 141 2.85 -12.70 -15.57
C LEU A 141 1.63 -11.87 -15.96
N GLN A 142 1.52 -10.66 -15.44
CA GLN A 142 0.33 -9.80 -15.61
C GLN A 142 0.50 -8.69 -16.64
N LEU A 143 1.69 -8.54 -17.22
CA LEU A 143 2.06 -7.52 -18.23
C LEU A 143 1.77 -6.08 -17.74
N LYS A 144 1.81 -5.86 -16.44
CA LYS A 144 1.59 -4.59 -15.76
C LYS A 144 2.51 -4.52 -14.54
N ARG A 145 2.81 -3.30 -14.10
CA ARG A 145 3.63 -3.06 -12.91
C ARG A 145 2.83 -2.29 -11.87
N ASN A 146 3.21 -2.45 -10.60
CA ASN A 146 2.76 -1.52 -9.57
C ASN A 146 3.66 -0.27 -9.62
N PRO A 147 3.13 0.89 -10.06
CA PRO A 147 3.93 2.10 -10.20
C PRO A 147 4.43 2.65 -8.87
N TYR A 148 3.76 2.33 -7.76
CA TYR A 148 4.17 2.79 -6.43
C TYR A 148 5.32 1.97 -5.84
N ILE A 149 5.69 0.84 -6.45
CA ILE A 149 6.93 0.12 -6.15
C ILE A 149 8.08 0.68 -6.99
N ASP A 150 7.84 0.98 -8.26
CA ASP A 150 8.86 1.57 -9.14
C ASP A 150 9.16 3.03 -8.78
N HIS A 151 8.13 3.76 -8.37
CA HIS A 151 8.12 5.20 -8.09
C HIS A 151 7.29 5.50 -6.85
N PRO A 152 7.78 5.15 -5.64
CA PRO A 152 7.03 5.37 -4.40
C PRO A 152 6.69 6.84 -4.15
N GLU A 153 7.47 7.78 -4.73
CA GLU A 153 7.21 9.21 -4.69
C GLU A 153 5.94 9.64 -5.46
N PHE A 154 5.39 8.78 -6.32
CA PHE A 154 4.12 9.09 -6.99
C PHE A 154 2.95 9.20 -6.02
N VAL A 155 3.05 8.56 -4.86
CA VAL A 155 2.05 8.72 -3.78
C VAL A 155 1.92 10.19 -3.37
N ASP A 156 3.03 10.92 -3.31
CA ASP A 156 3.03 12.34 -2.91
C ASP A 156 2.50 13.28 -4.01
N ARG A 157 2.36 12.80 -5.25
CA ARG A 157 1.80 13.56 -6.38
C ARG A 157 0.29 13.44 -6.51
N ILE A 158 -0.35 12.58 -5.73
CA ILE A 158 -1.79 12.38 -5.75
C ILE A 158 -2.38 13.08 -4.55
N TYR A 159 -3.29 14.04 -4.80
CA TYR A 159 -3.91 14.84 -3.75
C TYR A 159 -4.62 13.97 -2.71
N SER A 160 -5.51 13.09 -3.16
CA SER A 160 -6.16 12.12 -2.29
C SER A 160 -6.59 10.86 -3.07
N PHE A 161 -6.28 9.71 -2.53
CA PHE A 161 -6.79 8.43 -3.02
C PHE A 161 -8.19 8.14 -2.50
N ALA A 162 -8.47 8.52 -1.26
CA ALA A 162 -9.77 8.26 -0.61
C ALA A 162 -10.91 9.05 -1.26
N THR A 163 -10.60 10.23 -1.80
CA THR A 163 -11.57 11.13 -2.44
C THR A 163 -11.30 11.32 -3.94
N SER A 164 -10.56 10.40 -4.56
CA SER A 164 -10.10 10.51 -5.95
C SER A 164 -11.22 10.70 -6.98
N ASN A 165 -12.47 10.37 -6.66
CA ASN A 165 -13.63 10.60 -7.51
C ASN A 165 -14.26 12.00 -7.34
N THR A 166 -13.79 12.79 -6.38
CA THR A 166 -14.21 14.17 -6.19
C THR A 166 -13.06 15.08 -6.52
N ARG A 167 -13.03 15.59 -7.76
CA ARG A 167 -12.06 16.62 -8.10
C ARG A 167 -12.41 17.90 -7.33
N PRO A 168 -11.41 18.62 -6.77
CA PRO A 168 -11.64 19.97 -6.28
C PRO A 168 -12.33 20.80 -7.37
N THR A 169 -13.31 21.60 -7.00
CA THR A 169 -14.08 22.45 -7.94
C THR A 169 -13.35 23.74 -8.32
N PHE A 170 -12.12 23.91 -7.89
CA PHE A 170 -11.24 25.04 -8.17
C PHE A 170 -9.86 24.53 -8.61
N ALA A 171 -9.17 25.34 -9.41
CA ALA A 171 -7.83 25.02 -9.84
C ALA A 171 -6.87 25.06 -8.63
N GLU A 172 -6.17 23.97 -8.39
CA GLU A 172 -5.18 23.85 -7.31
C GLU A 172 -3.83 23.43 -7.90
N LEU A 173 -2.84 24.28 -7.71
CA LEU A 173 -1.49 24.01 -8.14
C LEU A 173 -0.75 23.21 -7.07
N ASN A 174 -0.42 21.97 -7.39
CA ASN A 174 0.49 21.16 -6.58
C ASN A 174 1.89 21.19 -7.19
N VAL A 175 2.86 21.49 -6.36
CA VAL A 175 4.28 21.55 -6.72
C VAL A 175 5.04 20.55 -5.87
N LEU A 176 5.81 19.66 -6.50
CA LEU A 176 6.63 18.69 -5.81
C LEU A 176 8.05 18.63 -6.42
N PRO A 177 9.07 18.61 -5.58
CA PRO A 177 9.00 18.83 -4.12
C PRO A 177 8.64 20.27 -3.77
N ILE A 178 8.06 20.49 -2.60
CA ILE A 178 7.73 21.85 -2.10
C ILE A 178 8.97 22.65 -1.68
N LYS A 179 10.11 21.98 -1.58
CA LYS A 179 11.42 22.58 -1.31
C LYS A 179 12.46 21.85 -2.17
N VAL A 180 13.24 22.60 -2.90
CA VAL A 180 14.37 22.07 -3.68
C VAL A 180 15.65 22.52 -3.01
N GLU A 181 16.50 21.56 -2.65
CA GLU A 181 17.84 21.82 -2.13
C GLU A 181 18.87 21.38 -3.16
N PHE A 182 19.85 22.21 -3.40
CA PHE A 182 20.98 21.89 -4.27
C PHE A 182 22.22 21.68 -3.41
N ASP A 183 22.91 20.58 -3.66
CA ASP A 183 24.24 20.39 -3.07
C ASP A 183 25.22 21.44 -3.62
N SER A 184 26.29 21.69 -2.87
CA SER A 184 27.35 22.56 -3.35
C SER A 184 27.97 21.99 -4.61
N THR A 185 28.09 22.82 -5.65
CA THR A 185 28.78 22.47 -6.90
C THR A 185 30.06 23.25 -7.07
N ASN A 186 31.04 22.66 -7.77
CA ASN A 186 32.26 23.38 -8.14
C ASN A 186 31.98 24.41 -9.22
N ILE A 187 32.87 25.38 -9.36
CA ILE A 187 32.82 26.35 -10.46
C ILE A 187 32.92 25.57 -11.78
N SER A 188 32.00 25.85 -12.70
CA SER A 188 31.87 25.21 -14.01
C SER A 188 31.09 23.86 -14.03
N GLU A 189 30.56 23.41 -12.89
CA GLU A 189 29.65 22.30 -12.81
C GLU A 189 28.21 22.80 -12.60
N PHE A 190 27.24 21.95 -12.91
CA PHE A 190 25.83 22.24 -12.61
C PHE A 190 25.15 20.99 -12.06
N THR A 191 24.22 21.20 -11.15
CA THR A 191 23.28 20.18 -10.70
C THR A 191 21.88 20.52 -11.16
N THR A 192 21.11 19.51 -11.54
CA THR A 192 19.72 19.66 -11.94
C THR A 192 18.81 18.94 -10.96
N GLN A 193 17.69 19.58 -10.63
CA GLN A 193 16.61 18.96 -9.85
C GLN A 193 15.32 19.01 -10.68
N GLN A 194 14.51 17.98 -10.53
CA GLN A 194 13.21 17.96 -11.20
C GLN A 194 12.14 18.52 -10.26
N ILE A 195 11.34 19.41 -10.80
CA ILE A 195 10.15 19.95 -10.16
C ILE A 195 8.94 19.53 -11.00
N PHE A 196 7.92 19.03 -10.33
CA PHE A 196 6.68 18.59 -10.96
C PHE A 196 5.57 19.56 -10.61
N PHE A 197 4.79 19.91 -11.62
CA PHE A 197 3.60 20.73 -11.48
C PHE A 197 2.39 19.89 -11.87
N ALA A 198 1.36 19.91 -11.07
CA ALA A 198 0.09 19.28 -11.38
C ALA A 198 -1.06 20.22 -11.01
N ASN A 199 -2.08 20.27 -11.85
CA ASN A 199 -3.36 20.82 -11.48
C ASN A 199 -4.21 19.67 -10.93
N SER A 200 -4.56 19.73 -9.64
CA SER A 200 -5.43 18.75 -8.98
C SER A 200 -6.91 19.15 -8.99
N GLY A 201 -7.21 20.34 -9.50
CA GLY A 201 -8.57 20.88 -9.64
C GLY A 201 -9.08 20.92 -11.09
N THR A 202 -10.29 21.42 -11.25
CA THR A 202 -10.91 21.69 -12.56
C THR A 202 -10.64 23.10 -13.00
#